data_309377af71d03b196b248bb18f066359
#
_entry.id   309377af71d03b196b248bb18f066359
#
_cell.length_a   1.000
_cell.length_b   1.000
_cell.length_c   1.000
_cell.angle_alpha   90.00
_cell.angle_beta   90.00
_cell.angle_gamma   90.00
#
_symmetry.space_group_name_H-M   'P 1'
#
loop_
_entity.id
_entity.type
_entity.pdbx_description
1 polymer ?
#
loop_
_entity_poly.entity_id
_entity_poly.type
_entity_poly.pdbx_seq_one_letter_code
_entity_poly.pdbx_strand_id
1 'polypeptide(L)'
;PCEYIPGKTRRWMPAHRWDRYFRDRLIAIADETGASVISFDGVVPYPGFIATKLQRPDLTIVWVRRGLWQKNLLRFALPFQSRLVDLIIEPGDIARAYDHGPTANRNDATLTSPVSLYSKTRALSRENARNVLGLDADRPAVLVQLGTGESDVNEKMTAALSGLIGWKDLQVVLTKKPI
;
A
#
# COMPACT_ATOMS: atom_id res chain seq x y z
N PRO A 1 14.88 -13.93 -5.36
CA PRO A 1 14.42 -14.69 -4.19
C PRO A 1 13.46 -13.85 -3.37
N CYS A 2 12.46 -14.47 -2.75
CA CYS A 2 11.52 -13.82 -1.85
C CYS A 2 11.79 -14.32 -0.43
N GLU A 3 11.96 -13.40 0.51
CA GLU A 3 12.16 -13.73 1.92
C GLU A 3 11.03 -13.17 2.76
N TYR A 4 10.52 -13.99 3.67
CA TYR A 4 9.50 -13.57 4.61
C TYR A 4 10.16 -13.08 5.91
N ILE A 5 10.00 -11.80 6.19
CA ILE A 5 10.39 -11.20 7.46
C ILE A 5 9.14 -11.05 8.34
N PRO A 6 9.12 -11.60 9.55
CA PRO A 6 7.99 -11.48 10.46
C PRO A 6 7.62 -10.01 10.73
N GLY A 7 6.32 -9.69 10.78
CA GLY A 7 5.86 -8.33 11.04
C GLY A 7 6.28 -7.82 12.44
N LYS A 8 6.49 -6.51 12.54
CA LYS A 8 6.92 -5.80 13.76
C LYS A 8 5.98 -5.99 14.96
N THR A 9 4.71 -6.25 14.71
CA THR A 9 3.66 -6.37 15.74
C THR A 9 3.61 -7.73 16.42
N ARG A 10 4.53 -8.65 16.13
CA ARG A 10 4.55 -9.96 16.76
C ARG A 10 4.95 -9.86 18.23
N ARG A 11 4.13 -10.47 19.12
CA ARG A 11 4.27 -10.39 20.57
C ARG A 11 5.57 -11.00 21.12
N TRP A 12 6.19 -11.94 20.38
CA TRP A 12 7.39 -12.65 20.82
C TRP A 12 8.70 -11.88 20.60
N MET A 13 8.68 -10.76 19.85
CA MET A 13 9.86 -9.95 19.61
C MET A 13 9.58 -8.48 19.92
N PRO A 14 10.28 -7.88 20.89
CA PRO A 14 10.19 -6.45 21.16
C PRO A 14 10.56 -5.61 19.93
N ALA A 15 9.87 -4.47 19.73
CA ALA A 15 10.02 -3.62 18.54
C ALA A 15 11.48 -3.22 18.25
N HIS A 16 12.26 -2.85 19.28
CA HIS A 16 13.67 -2.47 19.11
C HIS A 16 14.57 -3.63 18.65
N ARG A 17 14.24 -4.87 19.04
CA ARG A 17 14.95 -6.07 18.56
C ARG A 17 14.55 -6.38 17.12
N TRP A 18 13.29 -6.20 16.80
CA TRP A 18 12.79 -6.38 15.45
C TRP A 18 13.43 -5.37 14.49
N ASP A 19 13.51 -4.08 14.86
CA ASP A 19 14.14 -3.04 14.04
C ASP A 19 15.63 -3.35 13.79
N ARG A 20 16.34 -3.88 14.81
CA ARG A 20 17.74 -4.32 14.65
C ARG A 20 17.87 -5.52 13.72
N TYR A 21 17.05 -6.55 13.94
CA TYR A 21 17.00 -7.73 13.07
C TYR A 21 16.70 -7.35 11.62
N PHE A 22 15.71 -6.49 11.41
CA PHE A 22 15.30 -6.01 10.09
C PHE A 22 16.44 -5.28 9.37
N ARG A 23 17.12 -4.37 10.06
CA ARG A 23 18.30 -3.70 9.55
C ARG A 23 19.41 -4.69 9.15
N ASP A 24 19.78 -5.58 10.06
CA ASP A 24 20.89 -6.52 9.85
C ASP A 24 20.57 -7.48 8.68
N ARG A 25 19.30 -7.87 8.55
CA ARG A 25 18.88 -8.71 7.43
C ARG A 25 18.87 -7.97 6.09
N LEU A 26 18.44 -6.71 6.06
CA LEU A 26 18.54 -5.88 4.86
C LEU A 26 19.99 -5.72 4.38
N ILE A 27 20.91 -5.47 5.31
CA ILE A 27 22.34 -5.37 4.99
C ILE A 27 22.85 -6.69 4.43
N ALA A 28 22.56 -7.80 5.09
CA ALA A 28 22.98 -9.12 4.64
C ALA A 28 22.43 -9.44 3.24
N ILE A 29 21.16 -9.15 2.97
CA ILE A 29 20.57 -9.34 1.63
C ILE A 29 21.27 -8.45 0.59
N ALA A 30 21.57 -7.20 0.91
CA ALA A 30 22.31 -6.32 0.00
C ALA A 30 23.69 -6.88 -0.32
N ASP A 31 24.41 -7.38 0.68
CA ASP A 31 25.74 -7.98 0.50
C ASP A 31 25.67 -9.30 -0.30
N GLU A 32 24.71 -10.18 0.03
CA GLU A 32 24.50 -11.46 -0.66
C GLU A 32 24.11 -11.28 -2.14
N THR A 33 23.40 -10.22 -2.46
CA THR A 33 22.89 -9.98 -3.82
C THR A 33 23.70 -8.98 -4.63
N GLY A 34 24.63 -8.27 -4.00
CA GLY A 34 25.35 -7.14 -4.60
C GLY A 34 24.45 -5.93 -4.87
N ALA A 35 23.31 -5.83 -4.20
CA ALA A 35 22.38 -4.73 -4.41
C ALA A 35 22.93 -3.41 -3.83
N SER A 36 22.94 -2.36 -4.65
CA SER A 36 23.31 -1.00 -4.27
C SER A 36 22.14 -0.10 -3.95
N VAL A 37 20.90 -0.57 -4.20
CA VAL A 37 19.66 0.16 -4.00
C VAL A 37 18.68 -0.68 -3.19
N ILE A 38 18.10 -0.09 -2.16
CA ILE A 38 17.01 -0.70 -1.39
C ILE A 38 15.78 0.20 -1.48
N SER A 39 14.65 -0.36 -1.93
CA SER A 39 13.38 0.35 -2.01
C SER A 39 12.43 -0.12 -0.92
N PHE A 40 11.78 0.83 -0.26
CA PHE A 40 10.73 0.59 0.73
C PHE A 40 9.40 1.13 0.20
N ASP A 41 8.43 0.25 -0.03
CA ASP A 41 7.05 0.62 -0.34
C ASP A 41 6.21 0.55 0.94
N GLY A 42 5.76 1.70 1.41
CA GLY A 42 4.94 1.76 2.61
C GLY A 42 4.64 3.18 3.09
N VAL A 43 3.77 3.26 4.10
CA VAL A 43 3.34 4.56 4.64
C VAL A 43 4.51 5.28 5.30
N VAL A 44 5.19 4.62 6.23
CA VAL A 44 6.31 5.18 7.01
C VAL A 44 7.43 4.16 7.08
N PRO A 45 8.66 4.53 6.70
CA PRO A 45 9.81 3.64 6.86
C PRO A 45 10.01 3.24 8.32
N TYR A 46 10.31 1.98 8.53
CA TYR A 46 10.64 1.50 9.87
C TYR A 46 11.97 2.07 10.34
N PRO A 47 12.17 2.27 11.67
CA PRO A 47 13.46 2.72 12.21
C PRO A 47 14.62 1.82 11.79
N GLY A 48 14.41 0.51 11.69
CA GLY A 48 15.43 -0.42 11.20
C GLY A 48 15.83 -0.16 9.75
N PHE A 49 14.90 0.23 8.89
CA PHE A 49 15.18 0.62 7.51
C PHE A 49 16.05 1.89 7.44
N ILE A 50 15.71 2.90 8.23
CA ILE A 50 16.50 4.13 8.34
C ILE A 50 17.90 3.84 8.91
N ALA A 51 17.99 2.97 9.93
CA ALA A 51 19.26 2.57 10.52
C ALA A 51 20.17 1.82 9.52
N THR A 52 19.61 1.18 8.49
CA THR A 52 20.39 0.58 7.39
C THR A 52 21.19 1.66 6.67
N LYS A 53 20.59 2.80 6.33
CA LYS A 53 21.30 3.92 5.68
C LYS A 53 22.42 4.47 6.53
N LEU A 54 22.21 4.60 7.84
CA LEU A 54 23.24 5.11 8.77
C LEU A 54 24.44 4.16 8.88
N GLN A 55 24.21 2.86 8.78
CA GLN A 55 25.27 1.86 8.86
C GLN A 55 25.94 1.57 7.52
N ARG A 56 25.20 1.71 6.43
CA ARG A 56 25.66 1.50 5.06
C ARG A 56 25.34 2.75 4.21
N PRO A 57 26.13 3.81 4.37
CA PRO A 57 25.92 5.07 3.64
C PRO A 57 26.13 4.92 2.12
N ASP A 58 26.79 3.88 1.68
CA ASP A 58 26.99 3.50 0.29
C ASP A 58 25.71 2.99 -0.40
N LEU A 59 24.74 2.49 0.36
CA LEU A 59 23.45 2.06 -0.19
C LEU A 59 22.55 3.26 -0.50
N THR A 60 21.94 3.23 -1.68
CA THR A 60 20.87 4.17 -2.05
C THR A 60 19.55 3.69 -1.47
N ILE A 61 18.91 4.53 -0.67
CA ILE A 61 17.65 4.23 -0.03
C ILE A 61 16.52 4.99 -0.72
N VAL A 62 15.57 4.25 -1.28
CA VAL A 62 14.39 4.79 -1.97
C VAL A 62 13.15 4.53 -1.14
N TRP A 63 12.36 5.57 -0.90
CA TRP A 63 11.06 5.44 -0.28
C TRP A 63 9.94 5.65 -1.31
N VAL A 64 9.20 4.58 -1.60
CA VAL A 64 7.96 4.66 -2.36
C VAL A 64 6.85 5.02 -1.38
N ARG A 65 6.57 6.30 -1.26
CA ARG A 65 5.65 6.88 -0.30
C ARG A 65 4.24 6.96 -0.88
N ARG A 66 3.26 6.49 -0.14
CA ARG A 66 1.86 6.71 -0.50
C ARG A 66 1.42 8.12 -0.10
N GLY A 67 0.65 8.79 -0.95
CA GLY A 67 -0.04 10.03 -0.61
C GLY A 67 -1.28 9.81 0.27
N LEU A 68 -2.12 10.83 0.38
CA LEU A 68 -3.42 10.80 1.06
C LEU A 68 -3.34 10.42 2.56
N TRP A 69 -2.34 10.91 3.26
CA TRP A 69 -2.21 10.66 4.69
C TRP A 69 -3.27 11.40 5.49
N GLN A 70 -3.78 10.76 6.54
CA GLN A 70 -4.69 11.40 7.49
C GLN A 70 -4.02 12.58 8.20
N LYS A 71 -4.76 13.65 8.44
CA LYS A 71 -4.26 14.94 8.99
C LYS A 71 -3.38 14.81 10.24
N ASN A 72 -3.69 13.86 11.11
CA ASN A 72 -3.05 13.72 12.41
C ASN A 72 -2.00 12.62 12.49
N LEU A 73 -1.74 11.94 11.37
CA LEU A 73 -0.81 10.81 11.37
C LEU A 73 0.64 11.29 11.24
N LEU A 74 1.45 11.01 12.28
CA LEU A 74 2.93 11.10 12.24
C LEU A 74 3.50 12.41 11.68
N ARG A 75 2.88 13.54 11.98
CA ARG A 75 3.21 14.86 11.45
C ARG A 75 4.69 15.24 11.58
N PHE A 76 5.37 14.79 12.64
CA PHE A 76 6.79 15.06 12.86
C PHE A 76 7.72 13.99 12.23
N ALA A 77 7.25 12.76 12.12
CA ALA A 77 8.05 11.68 11.56
C ALA A 77 8.30 11.87 10.05
N LEU A 78 7.32 12.39 9.32
CA LEU A 78 7.41 12.56 7.88
C LEU A 78 8.58 13.45 7.43
N PRO A 79 8.74 14.70 7.94
CA PRO A 79 9.89 15.54 7.55
C PRO A 79 11.22 14.95 7.98
N PHE A 80 11.29 14.32 9.13
CA PHE A 80 12.53 13.71 9.63
C PHE A 80 12.96 12.52 8.76
N GLN A 81 12.08 11.61 8.48
CA GLN A 81 12.37 10.42 7.68
C GLN A 81 12.64 10.74 6.21
N SER A 82 11.94 11.76 5.66
CA SER A 82 12.19 12.23 4.29
C SER A 82 13.63 12.74 4.08
N ARG A 83 14.27 13.25 5.14
CA ARG A 83 15.67 13.71 5.07
C ARG A 83 16.71 12.59 5.18
N LEU A 84 16.29 11.40 5.59
CA LEU A 84 17.17 10.27 5.84
C LEU A 84 17.15 9.23 4.71
N VAL A 85 16.38 9.49 3.66
CA VAL A 85 16.34 8.68 2.44
C VAL A 85 16.91 9.48 1.27
N ASP A 86 17.48 8.80 0.29
CA ASP A 86 18.13 9.46 -0.84
C ASP A 86 17.11 9.90 -1.91
N LEU A 87 16.02 9.16 -2.05
CA LEU A 87 14.97 9.46 -3.03
C LEU A 87 13.60 9.08 -2.47
N ILE A 88 12.62 9.95 -2.71
CA ILE A 88 11.22 9.67 -2.46
C ILE A 88 10.49 9.63 -3.79
N ILE A 89 9.80 8.55 -4.06
CA ILE A 89 8.89 8.40 -5.18
C ILE A 89 7.47 8.36 -4.63
N GLU A 90 6.59 9.18 -5.18
CA GLU A 90 5.18 9.19 -4.80
C GLU A 90 4.34 8.86 -6.03
N PRO A 91 3.80 7.62 -6.11
CA PRO A 91 2.86 7.25 -7.15
C PRO A 91 1.62 8.14 -7.08
N GLY A 92 1.17 8.61 -8.24
CA GLY A 92 -0.03 9.43 -8.34
C GLY A 92 -1.26 8.67 -7.87
N ASP A 93 -2.25 9.44 -7.45
CA ASP A 93 -3.56 8.94 -7.07
C ASP A 93 -4.64 9.79 -7.74
N ILE A 94 -5.73 9.16 -8.18
CA ILE A 94 -6.87 9.86 -8.79
C ILE A 94 -7.58 10.80 -7.79
N ALA A 95 -7.47 10.51 -6.50
CA ALA A 95 -8.02 11.31 -5.42
C ALA A 95 -7.06 12.38 -4.89
N ARG A 96 -5.88 12.58 -5.51
CA ARG A 96 -4.87 13.54 -5.04
C ARG A 96 -5.40 14.95 -4.79
N ALA A 97 -6.35 15.40 -5.59
CA ALA A 97 -6.99 16.72 -5.41
C ALA A 97 -7.72 16.87 -4.07
N TYR A 98 -8.04 15.76 -3.42
CA TYR A 98 -8.70 15.70 -2.11
C TYR A 98 -7.73 15.40 -0.96
N ASP A 99 -6.41 15.38 -1.23
CA ASP A 99 -5.43 15.22 -0.17
C ASP A 99 -5.39 16.47 0.71
N HIS A 100 -5.77 16.32 1.97
CA HIS A 100 -5.70 17.37 3.00
C HIS A 100 -4.75 16.97 4.13
N GLY A 101 -3.98 15.93 3.91
CA GLY A 101 -3.02 15.37 4.87
C GLY A 101 -1.65 16.05 4.80
N PRO A 102 -0.69 15.55 5.58
CA PRO A 102 0.67 16.10 5.61
C PRO A 102 1.46 15.91 4.31
N THR A 103 0.96 15.10 3.36
CA THR A 103 1.56 14.89 2.03
C THR A 103 1.05 15.86 0.96
N ALA A 104 -0.08 16.53 1.21
CA ALA A 104 -0.77 17.38 0.22
C ALA A 104 0.10 18.48 -0.41
N ASN A 105 0.90 19.16 0.41
CA ASN A 105 1.70 20.31 0.03
C ASN A 105 3.21 20.04 0.04
N ARG A 106 3.63 18.78 -0.07
CA ARG A 106 5.04 18.43 -0.09
C ARG A 106 5.57 18.37 -1.53
N ASN A 107 6.77 18.91 -1.70
CA ASN A 107 7.51 18.91 -2.95
C ASN A 107 8.84 18.13 -2.86
N ASP A 108 8.99 17.28 -1.86
CA ASP A 108 10.18 16.49 -1.59
C ASP A 108 10.17 15.09 -2.27
N ALA A 109 9.18 14.83 -3.10
CA ALA A 109 9.03 13.56 -3.80
C ALA A 109 8.99 13.74 -5.32
N THR A 110 9.56 12.79 -6.03
CA THR A 110 9.34 12.62 -7.47
C THR A 110 7.97 11.99 -7.68
N LEU A 111 7.08 12.75 -8.31
CA LEU A 111 5.74 12.28 -8.63
C LEU A 111 5.77 11.43 -9.90
N THR A 112 5.09 10.30 -9.86
CA THR A 112 4.91 9.42 -11.02
C THR A 112 3.43 9.23 -11.34
N SER A 113 3.14 8.65 -12.49
CA SER A 113 1.78 8.22 -12.80
C SER A 113 1.28 7.17 -11.81
N PRO A 114 -0.04 7.05 -11.60
CA PRO A 114 -0.60 5.98 -10.78
C PRO A 114 -0.11 4.60 -11.25
N VAL A 115 0.31 3.77 -10.29
CA VAL A 115 0.68 2.38 -10.58
C VAL A 115 -0.59 1.54 -10.59
N SER A 116 -0.86 0.89 -11.71
CA SER A 116 -2.03 0.03 -11.88
C SER A 116 -1.62 -1.27 -12.56
N LEU A 117 -2.17 -2.38 -12.06
CA LEU A 117 -2.06 -3.68 -12.72
C LEU A 117 -3.04 -3.82 -13.90
N TYR A 118 -3.95 -2.86 -14.06
CA TYR A 118 -4.88 -2.83 -15.18
C TYR A 118 -4.16 -2.55 -16.49
N SER A 119 -4.41 -3.37 -17.49
CA SER A 119 -3.94 -3.18 -18.84
C SER A 119 -5.10 -3.32 -19.81
N LYS A 120 -5.33 -2.30 -20.63
CA LYS A 120 -6.38 -2.33 -21.68
C LYS A 120 -6.21 -3.51 -22.63
N THR A 121 -4.97 -3.92 -22.92
CA THR A 121 -4.68 -5.03 -23.85
C THR A 121 -4.95 -6.40 -23.24
N ARG A 122 -4.98 -6.51 -21.91
CA ARG A 122 -5.27 -7.75 -21.19
C ARG A 122 -6.67 -7.75 -20.53
N ALA A 123 -7.36 -6.63 -20.57
CA ALA A 123 -8.69 -6.54 -20.01
C ALA A 123 -9.67 -7.37 -20.86
N LEU A 124 -10.51 -8.13 -20.19
CA LEU A 124 -11.62 -8.81 -20.85
C LEU A 124 -12.62 -7.77 -21.37
N SER A 125 -13.31 -8.09 -22.46
CA SER A 125 -14.51 -7.34 -22.83
C SER A 125 -15.54 -7.37 -21.70
N ARG A 126 -16.45 -6.40 -21.66
CA ARG A 126 -17.53 -6.37 -20.67
C ARG A 126 -18.33 -7.68 -20.65
N GLU A 127 -18.66 -8.19 -21.82
CA GLU A 127 -19.39 -9.45 -21.99
C GLU A 127 -18.62 -10.64 -21.42
N ASN A 128 -17.37 -10.82 -21.81
CA ASN A 128 -16.52 -11.91 -21.32
C ASN A 128 -16.29 -11.80 -19.80
N ALA A 129 -16.08 -10.60 -19.27
CA ALA A 129 -15.92 -10.40 -17.83
C ALA A 129 -17.19 -10.78 -17.06
N ARG A 130 -18.36 -10.41 -17.57
CA ARG A 130 -19.65 -10.79 -16.97
C ARG A 130 -19.87 -12.30 -17.01
N ASN A 131 -19.59 -12.95 -18.15
CA ASN A 131 -19.67 -14.39 -18.27
C ASN A 131 -18.76 -15.12 -17.26
N VAL A 132 -17.50 -14.69 -17.14
CA VAL A 132 -16.56 -15.26 -16.16
C VAL A 132 -17.05 -15.09 -14.72
N LEU A 133 -17.68 -13.97 -14.40
CA LEU A 133 -18.23 -13.68 -13.07
C LEU A 133 -19.63 -14.25 -12.83
N GLY A 134 -20.24 -14.90 -13.83
CA GLY A 134 -21.62 -15.41 -13.72
C GLY A 134 -22.68 -14.30 -13.60
N LEU A 135 -22.41 -13.13 -14.20
CA LEU A 135 -23.30 -11.98 -14.15
C LEU A 135 -24.17 -11.90 -15.39
N ASP A 136 -25.41 -11.53 -15.21
CA ASP A 136 -26.34 -11.20 -16.28
C ASP A 136 -25.83 -10.02 -17.12
N ALA A 137 -25.95 -10.09 -18.44
CA ALA A 137 -25.40 -9.10 -19.36
C ALA A 137 -26.06 -7.72 -19.21
N ASP A 138 -27.37 -7.68 -18.95
CA ASP A 138 -28.20 -6.47 -19.02
C ASP A 138 -28.47 -5.84 -17.66
N ARG A 139 -28.32 -6.59 -16.57
CA ARG A 139 -28.57 -6.08 -15.22
C ARG A 139 -27.39 -5.25 -14.71
N PRO A 140 -27.61 -4.15 -13.99
CA PRO A 140 -26.55 -3.41 -13.33
C PRO A 140 -25.81 -4.29 -12.31
N ALA A 141 -24.50 -4.09 -12.19
CA ALA A 141 -23.66 -4.81 -11.23
C ALA A 141 -22.81 -3.84 -10.43
N VAL A 142 -22.67 -4.11 -9.13
CA VAL A 142 -21.83 -3.37 -8.19
C VAL A 142 -20.79 -4.30 -7.59
N LEU A 143 -19.53 -3.89 -7.63
CA LEU A 143 -18.46 -4.52 -6.91
C LEU A 143 -18.31 -3.86 -5.53
N VAL A 144 -18.42 -4.65 -4.47
CA VAL A 144 -18.17 -4.21 -3.10
C VAL A 144 -16.88 -4.84 -2.58
N GLN A 145 -15.90 -3.99 -2.31
CA GLN A 145 -14.59 -4.37 -1.77
C GLN A 145 -14.22 -3.42 -0.64
N LEU A 146 -14.11 -3.90 0.58
CA LEU A 146 -13.77 -3.11 1.76
C LEU A 146 -12.52 -3.69 2.44
N GLY A 147 -11.39 -3.01 2.26
CA GLY A 147 -10.14 -3.22 3.00
C GLY A 147 -9.65 -4.66 3.14
N THR A 148 -8.75 -4.88 4.09
CA THR A 148 -8.04 -6.16 4.30
C THR A 148 -8.62 -7.06 5.40
N GLY A 149 -9.79 -6.72 5.98
CA GLY A 149 -10.49 -7.59 6.93
C GLY A 149 -10.17 -7.31 8.41
N GLU A 150 -9.90 -6.08 8.78
CA GLU A 150 -9.94 -5.65 10.18
C GLU A 150 -11.37 -5.75 10.74
N SER A 151 -11.51 -5.80 12.07
CA SER A 151 -12.77 -6.13 12.76
C SER A 151 -13.97 -5.26 12.37
N ASP A 152 -13.76 -4.00 11.99
CA ASP A 152 -14.82 -3.07 11.60
C ASP A 152 -15.26 -3.22 10.12
N VAL A 153 -14.50 -3.94 9.32
CA VAL A 153 -14.81 -4.18 7.89
C VAL A 153 -16.09 -4.98 7.73
N ASN A 154 -16.34 -5.95 8.60
CA ASN A 154 -17.57 -6.74 8.56
C ASN A 154 -18.81 -5.90 8.83
N GLU A 155 -18.75 -4.96 9.77
CA GLU A 155 -19.84 -4.04 10.09
C GLU A 155 -20.11 -3.08 8.92
N LYS A 156 -19.06 -2.49 8.37
CA LYS A 156 -19.14 -1.61 7.19
C LYS A 156 -19.64 -2.35 5.95
N MET A 157 -19.22 -3.60 5.76
CA MET A 157 -19.70 -4.45 4.69
C MET A 157 -21.21 -4.73 4.85
N THR A 158 -21.64 -5.07 6.06
CA THR A 158 -23.06 -5.30 6.36
C THR A 158 -23.89 -4.06 6.10
N ALA A 159 -23.42 -2.88 6.53
CA ALA A 159 -24.10 -1.62 6.28
C ALA A 159 -24.20 -1.29 4.78
N ALA A 160 -23.12 -1.48 4.02
CA ALA A 160 -23.10 -1.26 2.58
C ALA A 160 -24.08 -2.22 1.86
N LEU A 161 -24.08 -3.50 2.22
CA LEU A 161 -24.99 -4.50 1.65
C LEU A 161 -26.45 -4.22 2.00
N SER A 162 -26.74 -3.80 3.23
CA SER A 162 -28.09 -3.45 3.66
C SER A 162 -28.67 -2.31 2.81
N GLY A 163 -27.84 -1.34 2.42
CA GLY A 163 -28.26 -0.27 1.51
C GLY A 163 -28.56 -0.73 0.07
N LEU A 164 -28.02 -1.90 -0.34
CA LEU A 164 -28.19 -2.44 -1.69
C LEU A 164 -29.33 -3.46 -1.80
N ILE A 165 -29.81 -4.04 -0.69
CA ILE A 165 -30.81 -5.11 -0.67
C ILE A 165 -32.17 -4.67 -1.31
N GLY A 166 -32.50 -3.39 -1.26
CA GLY A 166 -33.75 -2.86 -1.85
C GLY A 166 -33.78 -2.78 -3.39
N TRP A 167 -32.62 -3.02 -4.04
CA TRP A 167 -32.49 -2.87 -5.49
C TRP A 167 -32.66 -4.23 -6.18
N LYS A 168 -33.88 -4.57 -6.53
CA LYS A 168 -34.28 -5.90 -7.06
C LYS A 168 -33.46 -6.37 -8.28
N ASP A 169 -33.05 -5.43 -9.15
CA ASP A 169 -32.34 -5.76 -10.39
C ASP A 169 -30.81 -5.66 -10.28
N LEU A 170 -30.29 -5.34 -9.11
CA LEU A 170 -28.86 -5.17 -8.88
C LEU A 170 -28.17 -6.51 -8.61
N GLN A 171 -27.07 -6.75 -9.29
CA GLN A 171 -26.15 -7.85 -9.02
C GLN A 171 -25.00 -7.33 -8.16
N VAL A 172 -24.69 -8.02 -7.06
CA VAL A 172 -23.62 -7.61 -6.14
C VAL A 172 -22.49 -8.62 -6.17
N VAL A 173 -21.31 -8.17 -6.50
CA VAL A 173 -20.06 -8.95 -6.45
C VAL A 173 -19.29 -8.54 -5.21
N LEU A 174 -18.99 -9.50 -4.35
CA LEU A 174 -18.24 -9.29 -3.13
C LEU A 174 -16.85 -9.88 -3.26
N THR A 175 -15.83 -9.11 -2.92
CA THR A 175 -14.48 -9.63 -2.72
C THR A 175 -14.19 -9.78 -1.23
N LYS A 176 -13.84 -11.00 -0.81
CA LYS A 176 -13.46 -11.28 0.59
C LYS A 176 -12.00 -10.92 0.90
N LYS A 177 -11.20 -10.74 -0.13
CA LYS A 177 -9.79 -10.33 -0.01
C LYS A 177 -9.48 -9.35 -1.13
N PRO A 178 -8.56 -8.39 -0.91
CA PRO A 178 -8.02 -7.58 -2.01
C PRO A 178 -7.41 -8.51 -3.06
N ILE A 179 -7.68 -8.21 -4.30
CA ILE A 179 -7.09 -8.89 -5.45
C ILE A 179 -5.65 -8.38 -5.62
#